data_8d89e4f6f068ab75e4f97a68030ffc01
#
_entry.id   8d89e4f6f068ab75e4f97a68030ffc01
#
_cell.length_a   1.000
_cell.length_b   1.000
_cell.length_c   1.000
_cell.angle_alpha   90.00
_cell.angle_beta   90.00
_cell.angle_gamma   90.00
#
_symmetry.space_group_name_H-M   'P 1'
#
loop_
_entity.id
_entity.type
_entity.pdbx_description
1 polymer ?
#
loop_
_entity_poly.entity_id
_entity_poly.type
_entity_poly.pdbx_seq_one_letter_code
_entity_poly.pdbx_strand_id
1 'polypeptide(L)'
;KKGVEGAYKAVMKPTEGTILTVARVASEEAAACGASEVPALWDVVLAAGQKALEDTPNLLPVLKKAGVVDAGGQGIMVIFEGMGKVFHGEPIVAGGEAVPNKAKLSTENAGRGVFTDDLMKVEDIKNGYCTQFLINKNEGASAAKMRAFAESNGDSVVCIEDDDVINLHVHTADPGKILSEAIKYG
;
A
#
# COMPACT_ATOMS: atom_id res chain seq x y z
N LYS A 1 5.11 9.27 13.28
CA LYS A 1 3.84 8.95 13.97
C LYS A 1 2.62 9.49 13.21
N LYS A 2 2.45 10.83 13.08
CA LYS A 2 1.25 11.41 12.42
C LYS A 2 0.99 10.89 11.00
N GLY A 3 2.03 10.68 10.18
CA GLY A 3 1.89 10.11 8.85
C GLY A 3 1.36 8.67 8.86
N VAL A 4 1.84 7.86 9.80
CA VAL A 4 1.36 6.47 9.99
C VAL A 4 -0.09 6.46 10.45
N GLU A 5 -0.45 7.31 11.42
CA GLU A 5 -1.84 7.45 11.87
C GLU A 5 -2.77 7.85 10.72
N GLY A 6 -2.30 8.78 9.85
CA GLY A 6 -3.03 9.16 8.64
C GLY A 6 -3.18 8.00 7.66
N ALA A 7 -2.12 7.24 7.42
CA ALA A 7 -2.15 6.08 6.52
C ALA A 7 -3.13 4.99 7.01
N TYR A 8 -3.11 4.66 8.31
CA TYR A 8 -4.05 3.70 8.87
C TYR A 8 -5.51 4.17 8.80
N LYS A 9 -5.76 5.48 8.95
CA LYS A 9 -7.11 6.07 8.79
C LYS A 9 -7.59 6.06 7.35
N ALA A 10 -6.69 6.23 6.39
CA ALA A 10 -7.02 6.23 4.96
C ALA A 10 -7.38 4.83 4.44
N VAL A 11 -6.91 3.77 5.10
CA VAL A 11 -7.19 2.38 4.72
C VAL A 11 -8.36 1.86 5.54
N MET A 12 -9.45 1.48 4.88
CA MET A 12 -10.69 1.04 5.55
C MET A 12 -10.52 -0.26 6.35
N LYS A 13 -9.68 -1.17 5.88
CA LYS A 13 -9.34 -2.43 6.56
C LYS A 13 -7.82 -2.58 6.58
N PRO A 14 -7.13 -1.86 7.47
CA PRO A 14 -5.68 -1.98 7.58
C PRO A 14 -5.29 -3.42 7.92
N THR A 15 -4.38 -3.95 7.12
CA THR A 15 -3.89 -5.33 7.27
C THR A 15 -2.43 -5.30 7.69
N GLU A 16 -2.10 -6.03 8.75
CA GLU A 16 -0.72 -6.22 9.18
C GLU A 16 0.03 -7.15 8.22
N GLY A 17 1.37 -7.02 8.19
CA GLY A 17 2.20 -7.71 7.20
C GLY A 17 2.29 -6.98 5.87
N THR A 18 1.96 -5.68 5.84
CA THR A 18 1.99 -4.82 4.66
C THR A 18 2.87 -3.59 4.88
N ILE A 19 2.95 -2.72 3.87
CA ILE A 19 3.60 -1.40 3.96
C ILE A 19 3.22 -0.63 5.23
N LEU A 20 1.97 -0.78 5.71
CA LEU A 20 1.49 -0.13 6.93
C LEU A 20 2.27 -0.61 8.16
N THR A 21 2.52 -1.92 8.27
CA THR A 21 3.30 -2.51 9.35
C THR A 21 4.74 -2.00 9.33
N VAL A 22 5.38 -1.99 8.16
CA VAL A 22 6.76 -1.51 8.00
C VAL A 22 6.87 -0.04 8.43
N ALA A 23 5.99 0.82 7.93
CA ALA A 23 5.96 2.23 8.29
C ALA A 23 5.67 2.45 9.78
N ARG A 24 4.76 1.68 10.38
CA ARG A 24 4.40 1.77 11.79
C ARG A 24 5.58 1.40 12.70
N VAL A 25 6.17 0.23 12.49
CA VAL A 25 7.29 -0.26 13.31
C VAL A 25 8.49 0.68 13.21
N ALA A 26 8.87 1.10 12.01
CA ALA A 26 9.94 2.07 11.79
C ALA A 26 9.69 3.38 12.57
N SER A 27 8.45 3.88 12.53
CA SER A 27 8.04 5.12 13.21
C SER A 27 7.98 4.99 14.73
N GLU A 28 7.59 3.84 15.26
CA GLU A 28 7.54 3.56 16.71
C GLU A 28 8.94 3.49 17.30
N GLU A 29 9.86 2.74 16.68
CA GLU A 29 11.24 2.61 17.10
C GLU A 29 11.99 3.95 17.02
N ALA A 30 11.80 4.70 15.93
CA ALA A 30 12.32 6.04 15.79
C ALA A 30 11.86 7.00 16.91
N ALA A 31 10.58 6.88 17.31
CA ALA A 31 10.05 7.70 18.41
C ALA A 31 10.58 7.30 19.79
N ALA A 32 11.03 6.07 19.95
CA ALA A 32 11.52 5.52 21.21
C ALA A 32 13.05 5.66 21.39
N CYS A 33 13.81 5.80 20.28
CA CYS A 33 15.27 5.71 20.32
C CYS A 33 15.98 6.89 21.02
N GLY A 34 15.31 8.04 21.20
CA GLY A 34 15.88 9.22 21.86
C GLY A 34 17.02 9.91 21.08
N ALA A 35 17.26 9.56 19.83
CA ALA A 35 18.27 10.20 18.99
C ALA A 35 17.92 11.67 18.74
N SER A 36 18.90 12.57 18.91
CA SER A 36 18.77 14.01 18.67
C SER A 36 19.16 14.42 17.26
N GLU A 37 19.99 13.61 16.60
CA GLU A 37 20.51 13.89 15.27
C GLU A 37 19.73 13.10 14.20
N VAL A 38 19.43 13.78 13.08
CA VAL A 38 18.63 13.19 12.00
C VAL A 38 19.26 11.94 11.39
N PRO A 39 20.59 11.89 11.11
CA PRO A 39 21.20 10.67 10.58
C PRO A 39 21.02 9.47 11.52
N ALA A 40 21.34 9.63 12.79
CA ALA A 40 21.21 8.56 13.80
C ALA A 40 19.76 8.10 13.99
N LEU A 41 18.81 9.04 13.98
CA LEU A 41 17.38 8.71 14.01
C LEU A 41 16.98 7.87 12.77
N TRP A 42 17.52 8.24 11.60
CA TRP A 42 17.17 7.58 10.35
C TRP A 42 17.77 6.18 10.23
N ASP A 43 18.94 5.95 10.83
CA ASP A 43 19.53 4.62 10.95
C ASP A 43 18.60 3.66 11.72
N VAL A 44 17.94 4.16 12.78
CA VAL A 44 16.93 3.40 13.52
C VAL A 44 15.71 3.11 12.65
N VAL A 45 15.22 4.09 11.87
CA VAL A 45 14.11 3.91 10.91
C VAL A 45 14.44 2.79 9.93
N LEU A 46 15.65 2.80 9.35
CA LEU A 46 16.08 1.80 8.37
C LEU A 46 16.19 0.41 9.00
N ALA A 47 16.84 0.30 10.15
CA ALA A 47 17.02 -0.99 10.83
C ALA A 47 15.68 -1.62 11.26
N ALA A 48 14.80 -0.81 11.85
CA ALA A 48 13.48 -1.26 12.31
C ALA A 48 12.56 -1.60 11.14
N GLY A 49 12.56 -0.77 10.09
CA GLY A 49 11.78 -1.00 8.89
C GLY A 49 12.20 -2.26 8.15
N GLN A 50 13.49 -2.49 8.01
CA GLN A 50 14.02 -3.71 7.37
C GLN A 50 13.61 -4.97 8.14
N LYS A 51 13.73 -4.97 9.46
CA LYS A 51 13.28 -6.08 10.30
C LYS A 51 11.79 -6.34 10.17
N ALA A 52 10.97 -5.28 10.17
CA ALA A 52 9.53 -5.40 9.99
C ALA A 52 9.16 -5.93 8.60
N LEU A 53 9.89 -5.53 7.55
CA LEU A 53 9.72 -6.04 6.19
C LEU A 53 9.99 -7.56 6.12
N GLU A 54 11.09 -8.01 6.71
CA GLU A 54 11.45 -9.44 6.76
C GLU A 54 10.43 -10.29 7.52
N ASP A 55 9.69 -9.68 8.47
CA ASP A 55 8.66 -10.35 9.26
C ASP A 55 7.27 -10.35 8.58
N THR A 56 7.07 -9.60 7.50
CA THR A 56 5.77 -9.53 6.80
C THR A 56 5.19 -10.89 6.41
N PRO A 57 5.99 -11.92 5.98
CA PRO A 57 5.45 -13.24 5.67
C PRO A 57 4.88 -13.99 6.90
N ASN A 58 5.34 -13.66 8.11
CA ASN A 58 4.81 -14.26 9.32
C ASN A 58 3.47 -13.66 9.75
N LEU A 59 3.21 -12.43 9.33
CA LEU A 59 1.98 -11.69 9.62
C LEU A 59 0.90 -11.91 8.57
N LEU A 60 1.29 -12.16 7.31
CA LEU A 60 0.37 -12.32 6.20
C LEU A 60 0.56 -13.67 5.50
N PRO A 61 -0.35 -14.64 5.71
CA PRO A 61 -0.18 -16.03 5.23
C PRO A 61 0.04 -16.17 3.72
N VAL A 62 -0.53 -15.28 2.90
CA VAL A 62 -0.34 -15.28 1.45
C VAL A 62 1.11 -15.01 1.07
N LEU A 63 1.80 -14.12 1.78
CA LEU A 63 3.22 -13.83 1.57
C LEU A 63 4.08 -15.02 1.97
N LYS A 64 3.74 -15.66 3.09
CA LYS A 64 4.43 -16.87 3.56
C LYS A 64 4.30 -18.01 2.55
N LYS A 65 3.11 -18.22 2.02
CA LYS A 65 2.86 -19.24 0.99
C LYS A 65 3.63 -18.95 -0.29
N ALA A 66 3.75 -17.68 -0.68
CA ALA A 66 4.48 -17.24 -1.85
C ALA A 66 6.02 -17.18 -1.64
N GLY A 67 6.49 -17.23 -0.39
CA GLY A 67 7.92 -17.14 -0.06
C GLY A 67 8.50 -15.75 -0.35
N VAL A 68 7.71 -14.70 -0.23
CA VAL A 68 8.09 -13.31 -0.52
C VAL A 68 7.74 -12.38 0.63
N VAL A 69 8.41 -11.22 0.69
CA VAL A 69 8.04 -10.10 1.56
C VAL A 69 6.98 -9.22 0.90
N ASP A 70 6.37 -8.31 1.66
CA ASP A 70 5.42 -7.35 1.11
C ASP A 70 6.09 -6.38 0.12
N ALA A 71 5.57 -6.33 -1.13
CA ALA A 71 6.13 -5.50 -2.18
C ALA A 71 6.00 -3.99 -1.88
N GLY A 72 4.91 -3.58 -1.23
CA GLY A 72 4.71 -2.20 -0.79
C GLY A 72 5.70 -1.82 0.32
N GLY A 73 5.90 -2.71 1.29
CA GLY A 73 6.91 -2.57 2.33
C GLY A 73 8.33 -2.50 1.76
N GLN A 74 8.65 -3.32 0.77
CA GLN A 74 9.93 -3.24 0.07
C GLN A 74 10.09 -1.88 -0.64
N GLY A 75 9.04 -1.39 -1.28
CA GLY A 75 9.06 -0.11 -1.98
C GLY A 75 9.30 1.07 -1.05
N ILE A 76 8.64 1.13 0.11
CA ILE A 76 8.87 2.20 1.08
C ILE A 76 10.28 2.14 1.68
N MET A 77 10.86 0.96 1.85
CA MET A 77 12.24 0.82 2.32
C MET A 77 13.24 1.39 1.32
N VAL A 78 13.05 1.18 0.02
CA VAL A 78 13.88 1.81 -1.02
C VAL A 78 13.84 3.34 -0.94
N ILE A 79 12.65 3.91 -0.67
CA ILE A 79 12.49 5.36 -0.47
C ILE A 79 13.26 5.80 0.80
N PHE A 80 13.09 5.07 1.89
CA PHE A 80 13.76 5.38 3.17
C PHE A 80 15.29 5.28 3.06
N GLU A 81 15.81 4.31 2.32
CA GLU A 81 17.25 4.20 2.01
C GLU A 81 17.76 5.42 1.23
N GLY A 82 17.01 5.85 0.22
CA GLY A 82 17.33 7.06 -0.53
C GLY A 82 17.35 8.31 0.36
N MET A 83 16.37 8.46 1.25
CA MET A 83 16.34 9.55 2.24
C MET A 83 17.53 9.46 3.21
N GLY A 84 17.87 8.27 3.68
CA GLY A 84 19.01 8.02 4.55
C GLY A 84 20.32 8.54 3.98
N LYS A 85 20.59 8.25 2.72
CA LYS A 85 21.77 8.75 2.01
C LYS A 85 21.87 10.27 2.06
N VAL A 86 20.76 10.95 1.80
CA VAL A 86 20.70 12.43 1.86
C VAL A 86 20.97 12.93 3.28
N PHE A 87 20.39 12.30 4.29
CA PHE A 87 20.62 12.68 5.70
C PHE A 87 22.06 12.44 6.17
N HIS A 88 22.76 11.49 5.57
CA HIS A 88 24.19 11.27 5.76
C HIS A 88 25.08 12.16 4.90
N GLY A 89 24.49 13.10 4.14
CA GLY A 89 25.24 14.06 3.32
C GLY A 89 25.73 13.53 1.99
N GLU A 90 25.20 12.37 1.55
CA GLU A 90 25.50 11.89 0.20
C GLU A 90 24.81 12.76 -0.86
N PRO A 91 25.46 13.06 -1.99
CA PRO A 91 24.87 13.88 -3.04
C PRO A 91 23.69 13.17 -3.71
N ILE A 92 22.63 13.93 -4.00
CA ILE A 92 21.53 13.45 -4.84
C ILE A 92 22.05 13.33 -6.28
N VAL A 93 22.12 12.12 -6.81
CA VAL A 93 22.45 11.90 -8.22
C VAL A 93 21.21 12.22 -9.05
N ALA A 94 21.20 13.41 -9.65
CA ALA A 94 20.14 13.79 -10.58
C ALA A 94 20.29 13.01 -11.90
N GLY A 95 19.35 12.11 -12.15
CA GLY A 95 19.11 11.49 -13.46
C GLY A 95 20.34 10.81 -14.08
N GLY A 96 20.72 9.69 -13.57
CA GLY A 96 21.74 8.87 -14.20
C GLY A 96 21.52 7.41 -13.82
N GLU A 97 21.83 6.52 -14.70
CA GLU A 97 21.91 5.08 -14.64
C GLU A 97 21.24 4.43 -13.42
N ALA A 98 20.15 3.71 -13.66
CA ALA A 98 19.51 2.89 -12.65
C ALA A 98 20.58 2.13 -11.86
N VAL A 99 20.74 2.45 -10.57
CA VAL A 99 21.61 1.67 -9.69
C VAL A 99 21.15 0.23 -9.83
N PRO A 100 22.01 -0.70 -10.27
CA PRO A 100 21.60 -2.07 -10.41
C PRO A 100 21.12 -2.54 -9.04
N ASN A 101 19.83 -2.81 -8.96
CA ASN A 101 19.17 -3.31 -7.77
C ASN A 101 19.87 -4.60 -7.34
N LYS A 102 20.74 -4.52 -6.33
CA LYS A 102 21.45 -5.68 -5.74
C LYS A 102 20.51 -6.53 -4.88
N ALA A 103 19.22 -6.25 -4.86
CA ALA A 103 18.28 -7.27 -4.47
C ALA A 103 18.44 -8.39 -5.52
N LYS A 104 19.14 -9.47 -5.15
CA LYS A 104 19.05 -10.73 -5.86
C LYS A 104 17.62 -11.22 -5.77
N LEU A 105 16.75 -10.58 -6.57
CA LEU A 105 15.55 -11.24 -7.01
C LEU A 105 16.11 -12.45 -7.80
N SER A 106 15.92 -13.63 -7.28
CA SER A 106 16.22 -14.84 -8.02
C SER A 106 15.44 -14.73 -9.33
N THR A 107 16.16 -14.43 -10.42
CA THR A 107 15.61 -14.16 -11.75
C THR A 107 14.92 -15.38 -12.38
N GLU A 108 14.88 -16.50 -11.70
CA GLU A 108 14.19 -17.71 -12.17
C GLU A 108 12.67 -17.59 -12.15
N ASN A 109 12.09 -16.61 -11.40
CA ASN A 109 10.65 -16.39 -11.32
C ASN A 109 10.17 -14.98 -11.72
N ALA A 110 11.05 -14.10 -12.18
CA ALA A 110 10.70 -12.72 -12.52
C ALA A 110 9.86 -12.55 -13.80
N GLY A 111 9.54 -13.61 -14.52
CA GLY A 111 8.73 -13.57 -15.74
C GLY A 111 7.38 -14.27 -15.66
N ARG A 112 7.10 -14.95 -14.56
CA ARG A 112 5.78 -15.48 -14.26
C ARG A 112 5.30 -14.73 -13.02
N GLY A 113 4.33 -13.83 -13.19
CA GLY A 113 3.58 -13.35 -12.05
C GLY A 113 3.25 -14.55 -11.18
N VAL A 114 3.51 -14.47 -9.87
CA VAL A 114 3.24 -15.55 -8.91
C VAL A 114 1.70 -15.66 -8.72
N PHE A 115 1.00 -15.75 -9.82
CA PHE A 115 -0.33 -16.34 -9.90
C PHE A 115 -0.12 -17.83 -10.11
N THR A 116 0.38 -18.52 -9.07
CA THR A 116 0.26 -19.97 -9.06
C THR A 116 -1.23 -20.27 -8.96
N ASP A 117 -1.72 -21.15 -9.82
CA ASP A 117 -3.11 -21.65 -9.87
C ASP A 117 -3.70 -22.08 -8.50
N ASP A 118 -2.86 -22.17 -7.49
CA ASP A 118 -3.20 -22.56 -6.11
C ASP A 118 -3.55 -21.38 -5.17
N LEU A 119 -3.33 -20.12 -5.55
CA LEU A 119 -3.56 -18.98 -4.63
C LEU A 119 -5.00 -18.49 -4.62
N MET A 120 -5.69 -18.56 -5.75
CA MET A 120 -7.14 -18.41 -5.87
C MET A 120 -7.59 -19.19 -7.11
N LYS A 121 -8.48 -20.14 -6.95
CA LYS A 121 -9.15 -20.74 -8.11
C LYS A 121 -10.04 -19.67 -8.74
N VAL A 122 -10.00 -19.55 -10.06
CA VAL A 122 -10.86 -18.60 -10.80
C VAL A 122 -12.34 -18.77 -10.42
N GLU A 123 -12.72 -19.99 -10.04
CA GLU A 123 -14.06 -20.37 -9.56
C GLU A 123 -14.45 -19.72 -8.22
N ASP A 124 -13.47 -19.25 -7.42
CA ASP A 124 -13.71 -18.58 -6.13
C ASP A 124 -13.86 -17.06 -6.27
N ILE A 125 -13.61 -16.49 -7.47
CA ILE A 125 -13.71 -15.06 -7.72
C ILE A 125 -15.18 -14.71 -8.02
N LYS A 126 -15.89 -14.21 -7.01
CA LYS A 126 -17.29 -13.76 -7.16
C LYS A 126 -17.39 -12.41 -7.86
N ASN A 127 -16.44 -11.50 -7.62
CA ASN A 127 -16.40 -10.14 -8.12
C ASN A 127 -15.20 -9.96 -9.05
N GLY A 128 -15.36 -10.34 -10.33
CA GLY A 128 -14.27 -10.46 -11.30
C GLY A 128 -13.76 -9.15 -11.89
N TYR A 129 -14.44 -8.02 -11.63
CA TYR A 129 -14.04 -6.72 -12.18
C TYR A 129 -13.45 -5.82 -11.10
N CYS A 130 -12.18 -5.47 -11.25
CA CYS A 130 -11.55 -4.40 -10.49
C CYS A 130 -11.95 -3.06 -11.12
N THR A 131 -12.69 -2.24 -10.39
CA THR A 131 -13.32 -1.04 -10.91
C THR A 131 -12.93 0.17 -10.07
N GLN A 132 -12.46 1.24 -10.74
CA GLN A 132 -12.04 2.46 -10.06
C GLN A 132 -12.57 3.69 -10.80
N PHE A 133 -13.08 4.67 -10.03
CA PHE A 133 -13.56 5.96 -10.54
C PHE A 133 -13.01 7.11 -9.71
N LEU A 134 -12.79 8.23 -10.38
CA LEU A 134 -12.68 9.55 -9.78
C LEU A 134 -13.97 10.30 -10.11
N ILE A 135 -14.69 10.72 -9.08
CA ILE A 135 -15.97 11.40 -9.20
C ILE A 135 -15.77 12.84 -8.74
N ASN A 136 -15.91 13.83 -9.65
CA ASN A 136 -15.93 15.24 -9.28
C ASN A 136 -17.26 15.51 -8.57
N LYS A 137 -17.20 15.83 -7.27
CA LYS A 137 -18.40 15.91 -6.42
C LYS A 137 -19.37 17.02 -6.87
N ASN A 138 -20.62 16.64 -6.99
CA ASN A 138 -21.70 17.62 -6.98
C ASN A 138 -21.91 18.17 -5.57
N GLU A 139 -22.48 19.36 -5.46
CA GLU A 139 -22.83 19.97 -4.18
C GLU A 139 -23.76 19.06 -3.37
N GLY A 140 -23.37 18.74 -2.14
CA GLY A 140 -24.10 17.82 -1.25
C GLY A 140 -23.87 16.32 -1.51
N ALA A 141 -22.98 15.94 -2.44
CA ALA A 141 -22.60 14.55 -2.63
C ALA A 141 -21.91 13.98 -1.38
N SER A 142 -22.19 12.71 -1.06
CA SER A 142 -21.68 12.04 0.14
C SER A 142 -20.96 10.74 -0.21
N ALA A 143 -19.66 10.68 0.04
CA ALA A 143 -18.88 9.48 -0.12
C ALA A 143 -19.38 8.33 0.77
N ALA A 144 -19.96 8.61 1.92
CA ALA A 144 -20.50 7.59 2.80
C ALA A 144 -21.65 6.80 2.16
N LYS A 145 -22.55 7.48 1.41
CA LYS A 145 -23.63 6.80 0.68
C LYS A 145 -23.08 5.98 -0.48
N MET A 146 -22.14 6.54 -1.25
CA MET A 146 -21.50 5.84 -2.36
C MET A 146 -20.75 4.59 -1.85
N ARG A 147 -20.06 4.71 -0.73
CA ARG A 147 -19.37 3.59 -0.06
C ARG A 147 -20.36 2.47 0.31
N ALA A 148 -21.43 2.80 1.02
CA ALA A 148 -22.44 1.82 1.44
C ALA A 148 -23.05 1.09 0.24
N PHE A 149 -23.27 1.80 -0.87
CA PHE A 149 -23.75 1.19 -2.10
C PHE A 149 -22.71 0.22 -2.69
N ALA A 150 -21.44 0.63 -2.76
CA ALA A 150 -20.36 -0.22 -3.27
C ALA A 150 -20.16 -1.48 -2.41
N GLU A 151 -20.19 -1.35 -1.08
CA GLU A 151 -20.10 -2.47 -0.13
C GLU A 151 -21.25 -3.48 -0.29
N SER A 152 -22.43 -3.00 -0.69
CA SER A 152 -23.59 -3.88 -0.94
C SER A 152 -23.54 -4.60 -2.29
N ASN A 153 -22.65 -4.17 -3.22
CA ASN A 153 -22.59 -4.66 -4.60
C ASN A 153 -21.19 -5.15 -5.01
N GLY A 154 -20.28 -5.31 -4.04
CA GLY A 154 -18.93 -5.77 -4.29
C GLY A 154 -18.13 -6.02 -3.02
N ASP A 155 -16.85 -6.25 -3.20
CA ASP A 155 -15.87 -6.37 -2.12
C ASP A 155 -14.64 -5.51 -2.38
N SER A 156 -13.65 -5.55 -1.47
CA SER A 156 -12.40 -4.79 -1.59
C SER A 156 -12.62 -3.28 -1.80
N VAL A 157 -13.70 -2.75 -1.19
CA VAL A 157 -14.11 -1.36 -1.37
C VAL A 157 -13.15 -0.41 -0.69
N VAL A 158 -12.63 0.56 -1.44
CA VAL A 158 -11.91 1.73 -0.95
C VAL A 158 -12.65 2.96 -1.47
N CYS A 159 -13.13 3.81 -0.56
CA CYS A 159 -13.85 5.03 -0.91
C CYS A 159 -13.28 6.19 -0.08
N ILE A 160 -12.53 7.04 -0.74
CA ILE A 160 -11.85 8.19 -0.12
C ILE A 160 -12.51 9.46 -0.64
N GLU A 161 -12.85 10.35 0.27
CA GLU A 161 -13.38 11.68 -0.03
C GLU A 161 -12.29 12.72 0.22
N ASP A 162 -12.06 13.56 -0.77
CA ASP A 162 -11.28 14.78 -0.70
C ASP A 162 -12.22 15.98 -0.93
N ASP A 163 -11.70 17.21 -0.91
CA ASP A 163 -12.52 18.44 -0.98
C ASP A 163 -13.52 18.38 -2.13
N ASP A 164 -13.06 18.11 -3.35
CA ASP A 164 -13.88 18.16 -4.56
C ASP A 164 -14.03 16.79 -5.26
N VAL A 165 -13.43 15.71 -4.73
CA VAL A 165 -13.34 14.43 -5.41
C VAL A 165 -13.68 13.27 -4.48
N ILE A 166 -14.44 12.29 -4.99
CA ILE A 166 -14.55 10.96 -4.40
C ILE A 166 -13.76 9.98 -5.26
N ASN A 167 -12.77 9.31 -4.66
CA ASN A 167 -12.06 8.20 -5.27
C ASN A 167 -12.67 6.90 -4.77
N LEU A 168 -13.28 6.14 -5.68
CA LEU A 168 -13.88 4.85 -5.39
C LEU A 168 -13.12 3.73 -6.10
N HIS A 169 -12.75 2.71 -5.34
CA HIS A 169 -12.28 1.43 -5.84
C HIS A 169 -13.17 0.32 -5.28
N VAL A 170 -13.56 -0.64 -6.13
CA VAL A 170 -14.41 -1.78 -5.75
C VAL A 170 -14.15 -2.97 -6.67
N HIS A 171 -14.15 -4.18 -6.12
CA HIS A 171 -14.27 -5.40 -6.90
C HIS A 171 -15.75 -5.78 -6.97
N THR A 172 -16.29 -5.94 -8.18
CA THR A 172 -17.71 -6.19 -8.41
C THR A 172 -17.95 -7.16 -9.56
N ALA A 173 -19.10 -7.80 -9.56
CA ALA A 173 -19.57 -8.59 -10.70
C ALA A 173 -20.30 -7.71 -11.76
N ASP A 174 -20.72 -6.49 -11.38
CA ASP A 174 -21.46 -5.57 -12.25
C ASP A 174 -20.92 -4.14 -12.15
N PRO A 175 -19.85 -3.83 -12.90
CA PRO A 175 -19.26 -2.48 -12.90
C PRO A 175 -20.23 -1.42 -13.46
N GLY A 176 -21.14 -1.80 -14.35
CA GLY A 176 -22.14 -0.91 -14.91
C GLY A 176 -23.12 -0.38 -13.85
N LYS A 177 -23.51 -1.22 -12.90
CA LYS A 177 -24.36 -0.85 -11.77
C LYS A 177 -23.65 0.15 -10.84
N ILE A 178 -22.36 -0.08 -10.54
CA ILE A 178 -21.55 0.84 -9.74
C ILE A 178 -21.41 2.18 -10.44
N LEU A 179 -21.12 2.19 -11.75
CA LEU A 179 -21.00 3.41 -12.53
C LEU A 179 -22.33 4.18 -12.59
N SER A 180 -23.44 3.51 -12.79
CA SER A 180 -24.77 4.11 -12.81
C SER A 180 -25.15 4.78 -11.49
N GLU A 181 -24.64 4.29 -10.37
CA GLU A 181 -24.78 4.95 -9.08
C GLU A 181 -23.81 6.12 -8.96
N ALA A 182 -22.54 5.94 -9.35
CA ALA A 182 -21.49 6.93 -9.22
C ALA A 182 -21.82 8.27 -9.91
N ILE A 183 -22.41 8.23 -11.10
CA ILE A 183 -22.82 9.45 -11.86
C ILE A 183 -23.92 10.29 -11.18
N LYS A 184 -24.53 9.82 -10.09
CA LYS A 184 -25.45 10.63 -9.29
C LYS A 184 -24.73 11.56 -8.33
N TYR A 185 -23.44 11.35 -8.12
CA TYR A 185 -22.61 12.09 -7.18
C TYR A 185 -21.71 13.14 -7.85
N GLY A 186 -21.55 13.05 -9.20
CA GLY A 186 -20.72 13.98 -9.96
C GLY A 186 -20.73 13.76 -11.47
#